data_bcfc331f03a75a93708cf9a2d2c37f9b
#
_entry.id   bcfc331f03a75a93708cf9a2d2c37f9b
#
_cell.length_a   1.000
_cell.length_b   1.000
_cell.length_c   1.000
_cell.angle_alpha   90.00
_cell.angle_beta   90.00
_cell.angle_gamma   90.00
#
_symmetry.space_group_name_H-M   'P 1'
#
loop_
_entity.id
_entity.type
_entity.pdbx_description
1 polymer ?
#
loop_
_entity_poly.entity_id
_entity_poly.type
_entity_poly.pdbx_seq_one_letter_code
_entity_poly.pdbx_strand_id
1 'polypeptide(L)'
;AQVELARTATLVPDLERKISLKENEIAFLSGEYPHHIKRSVLPEDVMLSASLPVGLPSALLERRPDIRQAEQAVIAANAAVGVAFTNLFPRITLTATYGSESAALSDVLKSPYHLLSANILQPIFAMGKNRAMLKAKKAACEQAAYAYEKAVLNAFKDAYNAIAEFNKIKEIYESRLQLERSSKT
;
A
#
# COMPACT_ATOMS: atom_id res chain seq x y z
N ALA A 1 -33.53 15.11 38.10
CA ALA A 1 -34.28 14.84 36.87
C ALA A 1 -33.96 15.87 35.76
N GLN A 2 -34.12 17.20 35.99
CA GLN A 2 -33.90 18.22 34.97
C GLN A 2 -32.45 18.31 34.46
N VAL A 3 -31.45 18.14 35.32
CA VAL A 3 -30.03 18.10 34.94
C VAL A 3 -29.72 16.90 34.06
N GLU A 4 -30.28 15.76 34.34
CA GLU A 4 -30.07 14.54 33.54
C GLU A 4 -30.77 14.64 32.17
N LEU A 5 -31.94 15.24 32.14
CA LEU A 5 -32.66 15.53 30.90
C LEU A 5 -31.87 16.51 30.02
N ALA A 6 -31.33 17.56 30.59
CA ALA A 6 -30.50 18.53 29.89
C ALA A 6 -29.20 17.86 29.36
N ARG A 7 -28.57 17.01 30.16
CA ARG A 7 -27.38 16.24 29.79
C ARG A 7 -27.66 15.28 28.61
N THR A 8 -28.77 14.57 28.66
CA THR A 8 -29.16 13.65 27.59
C THR A 8 -29.53 14.40 26.30
N ALA A 9 -30.21 15.56 26.46
CA ALA A 9 -30.57 16.42 25.32
C ALA A 9 -29.35 16.94 24.51
N THR A 10 -28.20 17.10 25.16
CA THR A 10 -26.95 17.52 24.45
C THR A 10 -26.35 16.40 23.62
N LEU A 11 -26.66 15.12 23.85
CA LEU A 11 -26.14 14.00 23.09
C LEU A 11 -26.76 13.92 21.70
N VAL A 12 -28.01 14.33 21.53
CA VAL A 12 -28.71 14.26 20.24
C VAL A 12 -28.03 15.10 19.18
N PRO A 13 -27.78 16.42 19.39
CA PRO A 13 -27.07 17.25 18.41
C PRO A 13 -25.65 16.75 18.10
N ASP A 14 -24.93 16.20 19.11
CA ASP A 14 -23.59 15.66 18.88
C ASP A 14 -23.62 14.42 17.99
N LEU A 15 -24.60 13.53 18.19
CA LEU A 15 -24.81 12.36 17.32
C LEU A 15 -25.23 12.77 15.91
N GLU A 16 -26.11 13.73 15.75
CA GLU A 16 -26.52 14.27 14.43
C GLU A 16 -25.33 14.88 13.69
N ARG A 17 -24.49 15.63 14.41
CA ARG A 17 -23.24 16.15 13.85
C ARG A 17 -22.33 15.03 13.35
N LYS A 18 -22.12 13.98 14.17
CA LYS A 18 -21.29 12.82 13.80
C LYS A 18 -21.84 12.08 12.58
N ILE A 19 -23.16 11.97 12.47
CA ILE A 19 -23.84 11.38 11.31
C ILE A 19 -23.55 12.19 10.07
N SER A 20 -23.78 13.51 10.11
CA SER A 20 -23.52 14.40 8.96
C SER A 20 -22.05 14.35 8.49
N LEU A 21 -21.10 14.31 9.43
CA LEU A 21 -19.69 14.15 9.10
C LEU A 21 -19.41 12.82 8.39
N LYS A 22 -20.04 11.72 8.81
CA LYS A 22 -19.90 10.43 8.17
C LYS A 22 -20.58 10.35 6.79
N GLU A 23 -21.71 11.00 6.62
CA GLU A 23 -22.36 11.12 5.31
C GLU A 23 -21.47 11.88 4.32
N ASN A 24 -20.85 12.97 4.75
CA ASN A 24 -19.90 13.73 3.93
C ASN A 24 -18.65 12.89 3.57
N GLU A 25 -18.14 12.09 4.51
CA GLU A 25 -17.00 11.19 4.27
C GLU A 25 -17.35 10.10 3.23
N ILE A 26 -18.54 9.51 3.32
CA ILE A 26 -19.03 8.52 2.34
C ILE A 26 -19.21 9.17 0.96
N ALA A 27 -19.84 10.34 0.89
CA ALA A 27 -20.01 11.07 -0.37
C ALA A 27 -18.66 11.38 -1.02
N PHE A 28 -17.67 11.82 -0.23
CA PHE A 28 -16.30 12.05 -0.70
C PHE A 28 -15.65 10.77 -1.27
N LEU A 29 -15.78 9.63 -0.57
CA LEU A 29 -15.24 8.35 -1.02
C LEU A 29 -15.94 7.82 -2.29
N SER A 30 -17.22 8.18 -2.49
CA SER A 30 -17.98 7.86 -3.69
C SER A 30 -17.70 8.82 -4.86
N GLY A 31 -16.93 9.89 -4.63
CA GLY A 31 -16.67 10.92 -5.63
C GLY A 31 -17.86 11.86 -5.89
N GLU A 32 -18.79 11.97 -4.95
CA GLU A 32 -20.00 12.77 -5.03
C GLU A 32 -19.93 14.01 -4.13
N TYR A 33 -20.77 15.01 -4.43
CA TYR A 33 -20.92 16.16 -3.52
C TYR A 33 -21.64 15.74 -2.24
N PRO A 34 -21.39 16.42 -1.09
CA PRO A 34 -22.05 16.13 0.16
C PRO A 34 -23.58 16.12 0.02
N HIS A 35 -24.20 15.02 0.40
CA HIS A 35 -25.67 14.85 0.38
C HIS A 35 -26.10 13.90 1.50
N HIS A 36 -27.40 13.95 1.83
CA HIS A 36 -27.98 13.06 2.82
C HIS A 36 -28.12 11.64 2.25
N ILE A 37 -27.59 10.64 2.98
CA ILE A 37 -27.64 9.22 2.57
C ILE A 37 -28.89 8.55 3.10
N LYS A 38 -29.70 7.95 2.21
CA LYS A 38 -30.87 7.17 2.59
C LYS A 38 -30.44 5.90 3.34
N ARG A 39 -30.91 5.76 4.57
CA ARG A 39 -30.67 4.57 5.39
C ARG A 39 -31.90 3.65 5.28
N SER A 40 -31.67 2.40 4.89
CA SER A 40 -32.77 1.44 4.66
C SER A 40 -32.87 0.37 5.75
N VAL A 41 -31.84 0.20 6.58
CA VAL A 41 -31.79 -0.86 7.60
C VAL A 41 -31.60 -0.23 8.97
N LEU A 42 -32.49 -0.56 9.90
CA LEU A 42 -32.36 -0.17 11.32
C LEU A 42 -31.30 -1.06 12.00
N PRO A 43 -30.54 -0.53 12.98
CA PRO A 43 -29.55 -1.31 13.72
C PRO A 43 -30.08 -2.60 14.37
N GLU A 44 -31.38 -2.62 14.66
CA GLU A 44 -32.09 -3.76 15.26
C GLU A 44 -32.20 -4.95 14.31
N ASP A 45 -32.18 -4.69 12.99
CA ASP A 45 -32.26 -5.72 11.93
C ASP A 45 -30.88 -6.28 11.54
N VAL A 46 -29.80 -5.71 12.06
CA VAL A 46 -28.43 -6.17 11.78
C VAL A 46 -28.06 -7.32 12.69
N MET A 47 -28.13 -8.54 12.18
CA MET A 47 -27.59 -9.70 12.88
C MET A 47 -26.06 -9.60 12.94
N LEU A 48 -25.54 -9.33 14.12
CA LEU A 48 -24.09 -9.46 14.36
C LEU A 48 -23.70 -10.93 14.24
N SER A 49 -22.76 -11.24 13.37
CA SER A 49 -22.24 -12.60 13.22
C SER A 49 -21.73 -13.10 14.58
N ALA A 50 -22.20 -14.28 14.99
CA ALA A 50 -21.88 -14.83 16.32
C ALA A 50 -20.37 -15.13 16.48
N SER A 51 -19.68 -15.39 15.36
CA SER A 51 -18.22 -15.61 15.34
C SER A 51 -17.63 -15.12 14.03
N LEU A 52 -16.52 -14.39 14.12
CA LEU A 52 -15.67 -14.14 12.96
C LEU A 52 -14.86 -15.41 12.69
N PRO A 53 -14.89 -15.97 11.46
CA PRO A 53 -13.96 -17.02 11.08
C PRO A 53 -12.55 -16.42 11.04
N VAL A 54 -11.82 -16.53 12.14
CA VAL A 54 -10.43 -16.07 12.22
C VAL A 54 -9.59 -17.09 11.47
N GLY A 55 -9.26 -16.80 10.21
CA GLY A 55 -8.30 -17.58 9.43
C GLY A 55 -6.91 -17.55 10.09
N LEU A 56 -6.06 -18.53 9.75
CA LEU A 56 -4.66 -18.55 10.21
C LEU A 56 -3.99 -17.20 9.88
N PRO A 57 -3.30 -16.57 10.84
CA PRO A 57 -2.61 -15.30 10.62
C PRO A 57 -1.67 -15.28 9.41
N SER A 58 -1.03 -16.42 9.09
CA SER A 58 -0.15 -16.58 7.93
C SER A 58 -0.87 -16.38 6.58
N ALA A 59 -2.12 -16.85 6.46
CA ALA A 59 -2.89 -16.66 5.22
C ALA A 59 -3.28 -15.19 4.97
N LEU A 60 -3.34 -14.37 6.01
CA LEU A 60 -3.56 -12.91 5.88
C LEU A 60 -2.33 -12.22 5.31
N LEU A 61 -1.12 -12.68 5.62
CA LEU A 61 0.13 -12.10 5.13
C LEU A 61 0.22 -12.18 3.60
N GLU A 62 -0.16 -13.31 3.01
CA GLU A 62 -0.12 -13.51 1.55
C GLU A 62 -1.16 -12.69 0.77
N ARG A 63 -2.25 -12.29 1.44
CA ARG A 63 -3.38 -11.59 0.80
C ARG A 63 -3.32 -10.08 0.93
N ARG A 64 -2.60 -9.55 1.90
CA ARG A 64 -2.54 -8.10 2.15
C ARG A 64 -1.69 -7.39 1.09
N PRO A 65 -2.25 -6.39 0.38
CA PRO A 65 -1.51 -5.69 -0.69
C PRO A 65 -0.36 -4.84 -0.16
N ASP A 66 -0.43 -4.30 1.06
CA ASP A 66 0.62 -3.54 1.72
C ASP A 66 1.87 -4.40 2.01
N ILE A 67 1.68 -5.65 2.44
CA ILE A 67 2.78 -6.60 2.66
C ILE A 67 3.41 -6.99 1.33
N ARG A 68 2.60 -7.30 0.31
CA ARG A 68 3.10 -7.60 -1.04
C ARG A 68 3.86 -6.42 -1.65
N GLN A 69 3.39 -5.20 -1.43
CA GLN A 69 4.10 -4.00 -1.87
C GLN A 69 5.48 -3.89 -1.20
N ALA A 70 5.56 -4.08 0.12
CA ALA A 70 6.81 -4.03 0.85
C ALA A 70 7.78 -5.16 0.42
N GLU A 71 7.27 -6.37 0.15
CA GLU A 71 8.06 -7.48 -0.41
C GLU A 71 8.66 -7.12 -1.77
N GLN A 72 7.84 -6.60 -2.69
CA GLN A 72 8.31 -6.17 -4.01
C GLN A 72 9.34 -5.03 -3.92
N ALA A 73 9.23 -4.16 -2.92
CA ALA A 73 10.23 -3.13 -2.66
C ALA A 73 11.59 -3.72 -2.25
N VAL A 74 11.61 -4.80 -1.46
CA VAL A 74 12.85 -5.53 -1.11
C VAL A 74 13.46 -6.15 -2.37
N ILE A 75 12.66 -6.81 -3.20
CA ILE A 75 13.11 -7.43 -4.45
C ILE A 75 13.72 -6.37 -5.38
N ALA A 76 13.06 -5.23 -5.55
CA ALA A 76 13.56 -4.12 -6.35
C ALA A 76 14.87 -3.52 -5.80
N ALA A 77 14.97 -3.35 -4.48
CA ALA A 77 16.18 -2.87 -3.82
C ALA A 77 17.35 -3.85 -4.01
N ASN A 78 17.09 -5.16 -3.89
CA ASN A 78 18.11 -6.19 -4.13
C ASN A 78 18.58 -6.20 -5.59
N ALA A 79 17.67 -6.06 -6.56
CA ALA A 79 18.03 -5.92 -7.98
C ALA A 79 18.91 -4.68 -8.22
N ALA A 80 18.63 -3.56 -7.53
CA ALA A 80 19.45 -2.35 -7.60
C ALA A 80 20.87 -2.55 -7.03
N VAL A 81 21.05 -3.43 -6.03
CA VAL A 81 22.37 -3.86 -5.55
C VAL A 81 23.13 -4.60 -6.67
N GLY A 82 22.44 -5.51 -7.37
CA GLY A 82 23.00 -6.23 -8.52
C GLY A 82 23.50 -5.26 -9.62
N VAL A 83 22.69 -4.27 -9.98
CA VAL A 83 23.08 -3.23 -10.94
C VAL A 83 24.29 -2.42 -10.46
N ALA A 84 24.33 -2.03 -9.17
CA ALA A 84 25.47 -1.29 -8.61
C ALA A 84 26.76 -2.16 -8.60
N PHE A 85 26.61 -3.45 -8.39
CA PHE A 85 27.71 -4.41 -8.44
C PHE A 85 28.27 -4.55 -9.86
N THR A 86 27.41 -4.64 -10.88
CA THR A 86 27.87 -4.75 -12.28
C THR A 86 28.63 -3.52 -12.74
N ASN A 87 28.40 -2.34 -12.17
CA ASN A 87 29.15 -1.11 -12.47
C ASN A 87 30.64 -1.15 -12.02
N LEU A 88 31.05 -2.20 -11.29
CA LEU A 88 32.46 -2.44 -10.97
C LEU A 88 33.23 -3.15 -12.09
N PHE A 89 32.52 -3.73 -13.06
CA PHE A 89 33.09 -4.48 -14.17
C PHE A 89 33.11 -3.69 -15.47
N PRO A 90 33.93 -4.12 -16.45
CA PRO A 90 33.90 -3.53 -17.78
C PRO A 90 32.51 -3.65 -18.42
N ARG A 91 32.07 -2.57 -19.06
CA ARG A 91 30.86 -2.58 -19.87
C ARG A 91 31.21 -2.97 -21.29
N ILE A 92 30.65 -4.06 -21.77
CA ILE A 92 30.76 -4.55 -23.12
C ILE A 92 29.49 -4.17 -23.89
N THR A 93 29.66 -3.42 -24.99
CA THR A 93 28.53 -3.07 -25.86
C THR A 93 28.80 -3.60 -27.26
N LEU A 94 27.81 -4.25 -27.85
CA LEU A 94 27.80 -4.71 -29.23
C LEU A 94 26.74 -3.92 -29.98
N THR A 95 27.14 -3.27 -31.08
CA THR A 95 26.25 -2.49 -31.93
C THR A 95 26.32 -3.01 -33.35
N ALA A 96 25.18 -3.36 -33.91
CA ALA A 96 25.04 -3.70 -35.31
C ALA A 96 24.16 -2.64 -36.00
N THR A 97 24.65 -2.07 -37.08
CA THR A 97 23.90 -1.10 -37.88
C THR A 97 23.83 -1.61 -39.32
N TYR A 98 22.63 -1.62 -39.86
CA TYR A 98 22.37 -1.91 -41.27
C TYR A 98 21.62 -0.71 -41.87
N GLY A 99 22.05 -0.28 -43.03
CA GLY A 99 21.47 0.87 -43.71
C GLY A 99 21.91 1.01 -45.14
N SER A 100 21.49 2.07 -45.79
CA SER A 100 21.98 2.47 -47.09
C SER A 100 22.43 3.92 -47.03
N GLU A 101 23.59 4.22 -47.58
CA GLU A 101 24.17 5.57 -47.61
C GLU A 101 24.68 5.88 -49.02
N SER A 102 24.24 7.02 -49.57
CA SER A 102 24.66 7.49 -50.89
C SER A 102 24.65 9.01 -50.97
N ALA A 103 25.58 9.58 -51.72
CA ALA A 103 25.60 11.01 -52.01
C ALA A 103 24.45 11.46 -52.93
N ALA A 104 23.85 10.55 -53.71
CA ALA A 104 22.71 10.80 -54.59
C ALA A 104 21.50 9.99 -54.17
N LEU A 105 20.32 10.62 -54.13
CA LEU A 105 19.07 9.98 -53.72
C LEU A 105 18.68 8.77 -54.60
N SER A 106 19.04 8.83 -55.89
CA SER A 106 18.82 7.73 -56.85
C SER A 106 19.57 6.43 -56.54
N ASP A 107 20.66 6.51 -55.77
CA ASP A 107 21.55 5.38 -55.52
C ASP A 107 21.49 4.88 -54.05
N VAL A 108 20.63 5.48 -53.21
CA VAL A 108 20.46 5.11 -51.80
C VAL A 108 20.15 3.62 -51.64
N LEU A 109 19.27 3.06 -52.49
CA LEU A 109 18.90 1.65 -52.42
C LEU A 109 19.93 0.69 -53.01
N LYS A 110 20.92 1.24 -53.73
CA LYS A 110 22.00 0.45 -54.40
C LYS A 110 23.27 0.35 -53.58
N SER A 111 23.37 1.10 -52.49
CA SER A 111 24.56 1.20 -51.64
C SER A 111 24.31 0.74 -50.22
N PRO A 112 23.94 -0.54 -49.97
CA PRO A 112 23.75 -1.03 -48.62
C PRO A 112 25.08 -1.10 -47.87
N TYR A 113 25.08 -0.70 -46.59
CA TYR A 113 26.21 -0.90 -45.72
C TYR A 113 25.78 -1.64 -44.45
N HIS A 114 26.70 -2.34 -43.84
CA HIS A 114 26.55 -2.97 -42.54
C HIS A 114 27.79 -2.69 -41.69
N LEU A 115 27.56 -2.33 -40.46
CA LEU A 115 28.60 -2.06 -39.48
C LEU A 115 28.34 -2.90 -38.22
N LEU A 116 29.35 -3.67 -37.81
CA LEU A 116 29.36 -4.37 -36.56
C LEU A 116 30.50 -3.81 -35.70
N SER A 117 30.19 -3.25 -34.55
CA SER A 117 31.19 -2.70 -33.63
C SER A 117 31.02 -3.32 -32.23
N ALA A 118 32.14 -3.62 -31.58
CA ALA A 118 32.21 -4.06 -30.21
C ALA A 118 33.09 -3.07 -29.43
N ASN A 119 32.54 -2.54 -28.31
CA ASN A 119 33.29 -1.61 -27.48
C ASN A 119 33.35 -2.17 -26.04
N ILE A 120 34.51 -2.02 -25.42
CA ILE A 120 34.74 -2.36 -24.02
C ILE A 120 35.17 -1.08 -23.31
N LEU A 121 34.40 -0.68 -22.27
CA LEU A 121 34.66 0.51 -21.47
C LEU A 121 34.74 0.15 -20.01
N GLN A 122 35.87 0.50 -19.35
CA GLN A 122 36.02 0.36 -17.92
C GLN A 122 36.47 1.67 -17.29
N PRO A 123 35.71 2.26 -16.35
CA PRO A 123 36.13 3.46 -15.64
C PRO A 123 37.14 3.14 -14.55
N ILE A 124 38.43 3.45 -14.79
CA ILE A 124 39.51 3.14 -13.83
C ILE A 124 39.51 4.08 -12.62
N PHE A 125 39.29 5.38 -12.84
CA PHE A 125 39.32 6.40 -11.75
C PHE A 125 38.01 6.55 -10.98
N ALA A 126 36.92 5.92 -11.41
CA ALA A 126 35.61 5.97 -10.76
C ALA A 126 35.38 4.83 -9.74
N MET A 127 36.38 3.98 -9.46
CA MET A 127 36.22 2.80 -8.60
C MET A 127 35.79 3.14 -7.18
N GLY A 128 36.31 4.23 -6.58
CA GLY A 128 35.89 4.69 -5.26
C GLY A 128 34.41 5.09 -5.24
N LYS A 129 33.93 5.82 -6.26
CA LYS A 129 32.54 6.21 -6.44
C LYS A 129 31.64 4.98 -6.59
N ASN A 130 32.03 4.02 -7.43
CA ASN A 130 31.22 2.83 -7.68
C ASN A 130 31.12 1.92 -6.43
N ARG A 131 32.20 1.79 -5.66
CA ARG A 131 32.18 1.08 -4.37
C ARG A 131 31.29 1.76 -3.34
N ALA A 132 31.36 3.10 -3.25
CA ALA A 132 30.48 3.87 -2.36
C ALA A 132 29.01 3.71 -2.78
N MET A 133 28.71 3.74 -4.09
CA MET A 133 27.37 3.49 -4.61
C MET A 133 26.87 2.09 -4.26
N LEU A 134 27.71 1.05 -4.42
CA LEU A 134 27.35 -0.31 -4.03
C LEU A 134 27.03 -0.39 -2.52
N LYS A 135 27.85 0.25 -1.67
CA LYS A 135 27.60 0.30 -0.22
C LYS A 135 26.27 0.99 0.08
N ALA A 136 25.97 2.11 -0.58
CA ALA A 136 24.71 2.84 -0.41
C ALA A 136 23.51 1.98 -0.85
N LYS A 137 23.62 1.23 -1.97
CA LYS A 137 22.54 0.34 -2.43
C LYS A 137 22.34 -0.86 -1.50
N LYS A 138 23.40 -1.41 -0.90
CA LYS A 138 23.27 -2.45 0.13
C LYS A 138 22.52 -1.93 1.37
N ALA A 139 22.89 -0.75 1.88
CA ALA A 139 22.18 -0.14 2.99
C ALA A 139 20.70 0.16 2.66
N ALA A 140 20.40 0.60 1.44
CA ALA A 140 19.03 0.78 0.98
C ALA A 140 18.23 -0.54 0.92
N CYS A 141 18.89 -1.66 0.56
CA CYS A 141 18.28 -2.98 0.60
C CYS A 141 17.96 -3.44 2.04
N GLU A 142 18.87 -3.21 2.98
CA GLU A 142 18.63 -3.46 4.41
C GLU A 142 17.48 -2.60 4.94
N GLN A 143 17.43 -1.32 4.56
CA GLN A 143 16.30 -0.45 4.91
C GLN A 143 14.97 -0.98 4.38
N ALA A 144 14.93 -1.48 3.14
CA ALA A 144 13.73 -2.08 2.57
C ALA A 144 13.31 -3.36 3.32
N ALA A 145 14.28 -4.18 3.76
CA ALA A 145 14.01 -5.37 4.57
C ALA A 145 13.39 -5.02 5.92
N TYR A 146 13.90 -4.02 6.63
CA TYR A 146 13.29 -3.54 7.87
C TYR A 146 11.90 -2.90 7.65
N ALA A 147 11.70 -2.23 6.52
CA ALA A 147 10.38 -1.71 6.17
C ALA A 147 9.36 -2.84 5.93
N TYR A 148 9.78 -3.94 5.30
CA TYR A 148 8.95 -5.14 5.14
C TYR A 148 8.61 -5.77 6.50
N GLU A 149 9.59 -5.97 7.38
CA GLU A 149 9.37 -6.48 8.73
C GLU A 149 8.36 -5.62 9.51
N LYS A 150 8.52 -4.29 9.43
CA LYS A 150 7.59 -3.34 10.03
C LYS A 150 6.17 -3.47 9.46
N ALA A 151 6.03 -3.67 8.16
CA ALA A 151 4.71 -3.87 7.52
C ALA A 151 4.06 -5.15 8.04
N VAL A 152 4.80 -6.24 8.16
CA VAL A 152 4.32 -7.51 8.73
C VAL A 152 3.87 -7.33 10.18
N LEU A 153 4.69 -6.70 11.04
CA LEU A 153 4.34 -6.45 12.44
C LEU A 153 3.09 -5.56 12.58
N ASN A 154 2.97 -4.53 11.74
CA ASN A 154 1.77 -3.70 11.71
C ASN A 154 0.54 -4.49 11.30
N ALA A 155 0.65 -5.38 10.31
CA ALA A 155 -0.46 -6.22 9.88
C ALA A 155 -0.96 -7.14 10.99
N PHE A 156 -0.05 -7.74 11.77
CA PHE A 156 -0.43 -8.52 12.94
C PHE A 156 -1.11 -7.66 14.01
N LYS A 157 -0.52 -6.51 14.33
CA LYS A 157 -1.11 -5.57 15.30
C LYS A 157 -2.54 -5.19 14.90
N ASP A 158 -2.76 -4.85 13.61
CA ASP A 158 -4.07 -4.45 13.12
C ASP A 158 -5.08 -5.60 13.22
N ALA A 159 -4.67 -6.83 12.88
CA ALA A 159 -5.52 -8.00 13.00
C ALA A 159 -5.91 -8.29 14.47
N TYR A 160 -4.94 -8.26 15.38
CA TYR A 160 -5.21 -8.46 16.80
C TYR A 160 -6.09 -7.35 17.40
N ASN A 161 -5.84 -6.10 17.02
CA ASN A 161 -6.67 -4.97 17.46
C ASN A 161 -8.11 -5.12 16.96
N ALA A 162 -8.30 -5.47 15.68
CA ALA A 162 -9.63 -5.66 15.11
C ALA A 162 -10.42 -6.78 15.82
N ILE A 163 -9.76 -7.90 16.15
CA ILE A 163 -10.38 -9.01 16.88
C ILE A 163 -10.76 -8.58 18.31
N ALA A 164 -9.84 -7.89 19.00
CA ALA A 164 -10.09 -7.40 20.36
C ALA A 164 -11.23 -6.38 20.37
N GLU A 165 -11.24 -5.46 19.43
CA GLU A 165 -12.29 -4.45 19.28
C GLU A 165 -13.64 -5.09 18.98
N PHE A 166 -13.72 -6.05 18.07
CA PHE A 166 -14.95 -6.77 17.76
C PHE A 166 -15.54 -7.45 19.01
N ASN A 167 -14.71 -8.15 19.79
CA ASN A 167 -15.15 -8.83 20.99
C ASN A 167 -15.68 -7.82 22.06
N LYS A 168 -14.99 -6.68 22.22
CA LYS A 168 -15.40 -5.65 23.17
C LYS A 168 -16.64 -4.88 22.74
N ILE A 169 -16.80 -4.60 21.46
CA ILE A 169 -18.01 -3.99 20.91
C ILE A 169 -19.22 -4.89 21.14
N LYS A 170 -19.07 -6.20 20.99
CA LYS A 170 -20.13 -7.16 21.28
C LYS A 170 -20.56 -7.11 22.76
N GLU A 171 -19.60 -7.13 23.68
CA GLU A 171 -19.88 -7.00 25.13
C GLU A 171 -20.60 -5.65 25.45
N ILE A 172 -20.16 -4.55 24.84
CA ILE A 172 -20.79 -3.22 25.00
C ILE A 172 -22.22 -3.23 24.47
N TYR A 173 -22.44 -3.85 23.31
CA TYR A 173 -23.77 -3.96 22.70
C TYR A 173 -24.75 -4.72 23.63
N GLU A 174 -24.34 -5.89 24.12
CA GLU A 174 -25.12 -6.69 25.05
C GLU A 174 -25.48 -5.91 26.36
N SER A 175 -24.49 -5.19 26.91
CA SER A 175 -24.67 -4.35 28.08
C SER A 175 -25.65 -3.19 27.85
N ARG A 176 -25.59 -2.56 26.68
CA ARG A 176 -26.53 -1.48 26.33
C ARG A 176 -27.95 -1.98 26.10
N LEU A 177 -28.12 -3.16 25.48
CA LEU A 177 -29.45 -3.80 25.38
C LEU A 177 -30.05 -4.09 26.73
N GLN A 178 -29.25 -4.55 27.69
CA GLN A 178 -29.68 -4.78 29.07
C GLN A 178 -30.13 -3.47 29.75
N LEU A 179 -29.34 -2.40 29.59
CA LEU A 179 -29.66 -1.08 30.11
C LEU A 179 -30.98 -0.54 29.54
N GLU A 180 -31.19 -0.67 28.25
CA GLU A 180 -32.43 -0.26 27.58
C GLU A 180 -33.64 -1.02 28.10
N ARG A 181 -33.56 -2.34 28.24
CA ARG A 181 -34.62 -3.17 28.80
C ARG A 181 -34.96 -2.76 30.22
N SER A 182 -33.94 -2.52 31.07
CA SER A 182 -34.12 -2.09 32.46
C SER A 182 -34.68 -0.67 32.58
N SER A 183 -34.52 0.19 31.59
CA SER A 183 -35.05 1.55 31.59
C SER A 183 -36.51 1.64 31.12
N LYS A 184 -37.03 0.61 30.46
CA LYS A 184 -38.41 0.51 29.98
C LYS A 184 -39.34 -0.16 31.00
N THR A 185 -38.80 -0.74 32.08
CA THR A 185 -39.53 -1.33 33.19
C THR A 185 -39.69 -0.33 34.34
#